data_c3cfb852743bceee402106c4aaa1701f
#
_entry.id   c3cfb852743bceee402106c4aaa1701f
#
_cell.length_a   1.000
_cell.length_b   1.000
_cell.length_c   1.000
_cell.angle_alpha   90.00
_cell.angle_beta   90.00
_cell.angle_gamma   90.00
#
_symmetry.space_group_name_H-M   'P 1'
#
loop_
_entity.id
_entity.type
_entity.pdbx_description
1 polymer ?
#
loop_
_entity_poly.entity_id
_entity_poly.type
_entity_poly.pdbx_seq_one_letter_code
_entity_poly.pdbx_strand_id
1 'polypeptide(L)'
;MTALERREAILEVLCERRHDKVANLAFEFGVSTRTIKNDILELSLSYPVYTVTGRYHSGVYIADDYYPGKQYLTEEQLELIISLQSQVGDDQRRILDSIVKKFGRSKKEDGCLQSSR
;
A
#
# COMPACT_ATOMS: atom_id res chain seq x y z
N MET A 1 -20.39 13.91 2.59
CA MET A 1 -19.66 12.63 2.68
C MET A 1 -20.17 11.84 3.87
N THR A 2 -20.57 10.61 3.63
CA THR A 2 -21.02 9.74 4.71
C THR A 2 -19.82 9.17 5.47
N ALA A 3 -20.11 8.58 6.63
CA ALA A 3 -19.04 7.94 7.41
C ALA A 3 -18.37 6.82 6.61
N LEU A 4 -19.16 6.05 5.87
CA LEU A 4 -18.62 4.97 5.05
C LEU A 4 -17.71 5.51 3.96
N GLU A 5 -18.17 6.55 3.26
CA GLU A 5 -17.35 7.18 2.22
C GLU A 5 -16.07 7.74 2.80
N ARG A 6 -16.15 8.35 3.97
CA ARG A 6 -14.99 8.92 4.62
C ARG A 6 -13.98 7.83 4.98
N ARG A 7 -14.47 6.71 5.52
CA ARG A 7 -13.59 5.61 5.89
C ARG A 7 -12.89 5.01 4.68
N GLU A 8 -13.64 4.88 3.57
CA GLU A 8 -13.02 4.38 2.34
C GLU A 8 -11.95 5.33 1.85
N ALA A 9 -12.21 6.64 1.93
CA ALA A 9 -11.23 7.63 1.51
C ALA A 9 -10.00 7.63 2.41
N ILE A 10 -10.20 7.45 3.72
CA ILE A 10 -9.08 7.36 4.65
C ILE A 10 -8.23 6.14 4.33
N LEU A 11 -8.86 5.02 4.04
CA LEU A 11 -8.12 3.80 3.68
C LEU A 11 -7.28 4.02 2.42
N GLU A 12 -7.85 4.69 1.43
CA GLU A 12 -7.10 5.00 0.20
C GLU A 12 -5.89 5.86 0.51
N VAL A 13 -6.06 6.87 1.35
CA VAL A 13 -4.95 7.74 1.73
C VAL A 13 -3.84 6.94 2.42
N LEU A 14 -4.23 6.04 3.32
CA LEU A 14 -3.26 5.22 4.03
C LEU A 14 -2.56 4.24 3.10
N CYS A 15 -3.27 3.69 2.13
CA CYS A 15 -2.65 2.80 1.16
C CYS A 15 -1.64 3.54 0.29
N GLU A 16 -1.92 4.81 0.01
CA GLU A 16 -1.05 5.63 -0.82
C GLU A 16 0.14 6.16 -0.04
N ARG A 17 -0.11 6.72 1.13
CA ARG A 17 0.93 7.36 1.94
C ARG A 17 1.61 6.42 2.92
N ARG A 18 1.00 5.29 3.20
CA ARG A 18 1.41 4.26 4.14
C ARG A 18 1.25 4.66 5.60
N HIS A 19 1.25 5.95 5.91
CA HIS A 19 0.95 6.43 7.26
C HIS A 19 0.58 7.91 7.19
N ASP A 20 -0.10 8.37 8.22
CA ASP A 20 -0.38 9.80 8.36
C ASP A 20 -0.76 10.06 9.82
N LYS A 21 -0.81 11.32 10.17
CA LYS A 21 -1.18 11.72 11.51
C LYS A 21 -2.69 11.94 11.60
N VAL A 22 -3.25 11.60 12.76
CA VAL A 22 -4.68 11.79 12.99
C VAL A 22 -5.08 13.25 12.75
N ALA A 23 -4.25 14.18 13.20
CA ALA A 23 -4.56 15.61 13.03
C ALA A 23 -4.61 16.00 11.56
N ASN A 24 -3.71 15.47 10.74
CA ASN A 24 -3.71 15.74 9.31
C ASN A 24 -4.97 15.19 8.65
N LEU A 25 -5.34 13.98 9.00
CA LEU A 25 -6.54 13.37 8.44
C LEU A 25 -7.78 14.14 8.84
N ALA A 26 -7.83 14.57 10.10
CA ALA A 26 -8.96 15.35 10.58
C ALA A 26 -9.08 16.66 9.80
N PHE A 27 -7.95 17.32 9.56
CA PHE A 27 -7.95 18.56 8.82
C PHE A 27 -8.39 18.34 7.37
N GLU A 28 -7.83 17.33 6.72
CA GLU A 28 -8.15 17.07 5.31
C GLU A 28 -9.62 16.71 5.11
N PHE A 29 -10.18 15.95 6.04
CA PHE A 29 -11.56 15.51 5.90
C PHE A 29 -12.57 16.42 6.59
N GLY A 30 -12.07 17.48 7.24
CA GLY A 30 -12.95 18.47 7.86
C GLY A 30 -13.75 17.92 9.03
N VAL A 31 -13.17 17.01 9.80
CA VAL A 31 -13.82 16.41 10.96
C VAL A 31 -12.89 16.50 12.16
N SER A 32 -13.40 16.13 13.33
CA SER A 32 -12.60 16.16 14.54
C SER A 32 -11.63 14.98 14.59
N THR A 33 -10.59 15.10 15.41
CA THR A 33 -9.67 14.00 15.62
C THR A 33 -10.39 12.81 16.24
N ARG A 34 -11.41 13.07 17.07
CA ARG A 34 -12.19 12.00 17.65
C ARG A 34 -12.90 11.18 16.57
N THR A 35 -13.45 11.86 15.58
CA THR A 35 -14.12 11.20 14.47
C THR A 35 -13.14 10.34 13.69
N ILE A 36 -11.95 10.87 13.43
CA ILE A 36 -10.91 10.09 12.73
C ILE A 36 -10.52 8.87 13.55
N LYS A 37 -10.35 9.02 14.86
CA LYS A 37 -9.98 7.88 15.71
C LYS A 37 -11.05 6.80 15.66
N ASN A 38 -12.33 7.19 15.66
CA ASN A 38 -13.42 6.23 15.54
C ASN A 38 -13.39 5.54 14.19
N ASP A 39 -13.12 6.30 13.13
CA ASP A 39 -13.03 5.71 11.78
C ASP A 39 -11.88 4.71 11.70
N ILE A 40 -10.73 5.04 12.30
CA ILE A 40 -9.58 4.13 12.29
C ILE A 40 -9.92 2.85 13.07
N LEU A 41 -10.61 2.99 14.18
CA LEU A 41 -11.02 1.82 14.94
C LEU A 41 -11.90 0.90 14.10
N GLU A 42 -12.85 1.47 13.38
CA GLU A 42 -13.72 0.69 12.51
C GLU A 42 -12.93 0.03 11.39
N LEU A 43 -12.02 0.78 10.78
CA LEU A 43 -11.19 0.22 9.70
C LEU A 43 -10.30 -0.91 10.22
N SER A 44 -9.82 -0.81 11.45
CA SER A 44 -8.92 -1.83 12.00
C SER A 44 -9.61 -3.18 12.18
N LEU A 45 -10.93 -3.20 12.18
CA LEU A 45 -11.67 -4.46 12.28
C LEU A 45 -11.59 -5.29 11.00
N SER A 46 -11.36 -4.64 9.87
CA SER A 46 -11.35 -5.33 8.56
C SER A 46 -10.04 -5.20 7.81
N TYR A 47 -9.21 -4.24 8.17
CA TYR A 47 -7.96 -3.96 7.45
C TYR A 47 -6.81 -3.87 8.44
N PRO A 48 -5.58 -4.11 7.98
CA PRO A 48 -4.42 -4.06 8.88
C PRO A 48 -3.97 -2.61 9.13
N VAL A 49 -4.87 -1.84 9.70
CA VAL A 49 -4.64 -0.44 10.07
C VAL A 49 -4.43 -0.39 11.57
N TYR A 50 -3.42 0.33 12.02
CA TYR A 50 -3.14 0.43 13.44
C TYR A 50 -2.61 1.82 13.78
N THR A 51 -2.65 2.17 15.06
CA THR A 51 -2.15 3.45 15.53
C THR A 51 -0.91 3.22 16.37
N VAL A 52 0.03 4.16 16.25
CA VAL A 52 1.22 4.19 17.08
C VAL A 52 1.15 5.47 17.90
N THR A 53 1.33 5.34 19.21
CA THR A 53 1.33 6.50 20.10
C THR A 53 2.75 6.75 20.59
N GLY A 54 2.98 7.95 21.10
CA GLY A 54 4.29 8.30 21.62
C GLY A 54 4.75 9.63 21.09
N ARG A 55 5.98 9.97 21.49
CA ARG A 55 6.56 11.25 21.11
C ARG A 55 6.99 11.27 19.65
N TYR A 56 7.54 10.16 19.20
CA TYR A 56 8.05 10.05 17.84
C TYR A 56 7.27 8.99 17.09
N HIS A 57 7.11 9.19 15.79
CA HIS A 57 6.48 8.21 14.90
C HIS A 57 5.01 7.92 15.24
N SER A 58 4.37 8.82 16.01
CA SER A 58 2.95 8.64 16.30
C SER A 58 2.13 8.86 15.03
N GLY A 59 1.00 8.18 14.96
CA GLY A 59 0.10 8.32 13.83
C GLY A 59 -0.62 7.04 13.51
N VAL A 60 -1.22 7.03 12.34
CA VAL A 60 -1.97 5.89 11.83
C VAL A 60 -1.16 5.25 10.71
N TYR A 61 -1.02 3.95 10.78
CA TYR A 61 -0.22 3.17 9.84
C TYR A 61 -1.04 2.06 9.22
N ILE A 62 -0.63 1.64 8.05
CA ILE A 62 -1.18 0.44 7.45
C ILE A 62 -0.02 -0.54 7.24
N ALA A 63 -0.30 -1.83 7.35
CA ALA A 63 0.75 -2.84 7.24
C ALA A 63 1.49 -2.69 5.91
N ASP A 64 2.81 -2.88 5.96
CA ASP A 64 3.68 -2.65 4.81
C ASP A 64 3.34 -3.54 3.63
N ASP A 65 2.82 -4.72 3.90
CA ASP A 65 2.52 -5.69 2.84
C ASP A 65 1.08 -5.60 2.33
N TYR A 66 0.30 -4.67 2.85
CA TYR A 66 -1.09 -4.54 2.42
C TYR A 66 -1.23 -3.57 1.27
N TYR A 67 -1.87 -4.03 0.20
CA TYR A 67 -2.24 -3.21 -0.95
C TYR A 67 -3.62 -3.61 -1.40
N PRO A 68 -4.47 -2.64 -1.72
CA PRO A 68 -5.84 -2.97 -2.15
C PRO A 68 -5.81 -3.63 -3.52
N GLY A 69 -6.35 -4.82 -3.58
CA GLY A 69 -6.33 -5.59 -4.81
C GLY A 69 -4.91 -5.95 -5.21
N LYS A 70 -4.79 -6.47 -6.40
CA LYS A 70 -3.48 -6.80 -6.95
C LYS A 70 -3.06 -5.69 -7.89
N GLN A 71 -1.86 -5.20 -7.67
CA GLN A 71 -1.29 -4.15 -8.51
C GLN A 71 -0.15 -4.74 -9.32
N TYR A 72 -0.18 -4.49 -10.61
CA TYR A 72 0.82 -5.03 -11.51
C TYR A 72 1.48 -3.91 -12.30
N LEU A 73 2.68 -4.18 -12.72
CA LEU A 73 3.37 -3.29 -13.65
C LEU A 73 2.65 -3.35 -15.00
N THR A 74 2.65 -2.23 -15.70
CA THR A 74 2.17 -2.24 -17.08
C THR A 74 3.18 -2.97 -17.95
N GLU A 75 2.74 -3.36 -19.15
CA GLU A 75 3.66 -4.04 -20.07
C GLU A 75 4.86 -3.17 -20.40
N GLU A 76 4.63 -1.87 -20.61
CA GLU A 76 5.72 -0.94 -20.88
C GLU A 76 6.72 -0.88 -19.73
N GLN A 77 6.20 -0.82 -18.50
CA GLN A 77 7.06 -0.77 -17.32
C GLN A 77 7.87 -2.04 -17.20
N LEU A 78 7.22 -3.18 -17.41
CA LEU A 78 7.88 -4.47 -17.30
C LEU A 78 8.97 -4.62 -18.35
N GLU A 79 8.67 -4.25 -19.59
CA GLU A 79 9.63 -4.34 -20.68
C GLU A 79 10.84 -3.47 -20.41
N LEU A 80 10.61 -2.26 -19.90
CA LEU A 80 11.70 -1.37 -19.59
C LEU A 80 12.61 -1.95 -18.52
N ILE A 81 12.00 -2.49 -17.47
CA ILE A 81 12.78 -3.08 -16.37
C ILE A 81 13.59 -4.26 -16.86
N ILE A 82 12.99 -5.14 -17.66
CA ILE A 82 13.69 -6.29 -18.20
C ILE A 82 14.85 -5.85 -19.09
N SER A 83 14.60 -4.83 -19.90
CA SER A 83 15.63 -4.29 -20.79
C SER A 83 16.79 -3.72 -19.98
N LEU A 84 16.51 -3.03 -18.89
CA LEU A 84 17.55 -2.45 -18.06
C LEU A 84 18.36 -3.49 -17.31
N GLN A 85 17.79 -4.66 -17.06
CA GLN A 85 18.51 -5.71 -16.33
C GLN A 85 19.80 -6.13 -17.02
N SER A 86 19.85 -6.06 -18.34
CA SER A 86 21.06 -6.42 -19.09
C SER A 86 22.09 -5.31 -19.10
N GLN A 87 21.73 -4.11 -18.64
CA GLN A 87 22.60 -2.95 -18.71
C GLN A 87 23.16 -2.53 -17.36
N VAL A 88 22.81 -3.24 -16.30
CA VAL A 88 23.21 -2.87 -14.94
C VAL A 88 24.01 -4.00 -14.31
N GLY A 89 24.67 -3.68 -13.19
CA GLY A 89 25.44 -4.67 -12.47
C GLY A 89 24.56 -5.66 -11.72
N ASP A 90 25.20 -6.68 -11.17
CA ASP A 90 24.48 -7.76 -10.51
C ASP A 90 23.60 -7.28 -9.35
N ASP A 91 24.11 -6.34 -8.56
CA ASP A 91 23.34 -5.82 -7.43
C ASP A 91 22.07 -5.15 -7.90
N GLN A 92 22.19 -4.30 -8.91
CA GLN A 92 21.04 -3.59 -9.44
C GLN A 92 20.09 -4.54 -10.17
N ARG A 93 20.63 -5.52 -10.84
CA ARG A 93 19.80 -6.53 -11.51
C ARG A 93 18.96 -7.28 -10.50
N ARG A 94 19.52 -7.58 -9.35
CA ARG A 94 18.78 -8.29 -8.30
C ARG A 94 17.62 -7.45 -7.80
N ILE A 95 17.82 -6.14 -7.65
CA ILE A 95 16.77 -5.25 -7.23
C ILE A 95 15.65 -5.19 -8.27
N LEU A 96 16.04 -5.06 -9.54
CA LEU A 96 15.06 -5.04 -10.62
C LEU A 96 14.27 -6.35 -10.70
N ASP A 97 14.98 -7.47 -10.52
CA ASP A 97 14.34 -8.77 -10.52
C ASP A 97 13.32 -8.90 -9.41
N SER A 98 13.62 -8.34 -8.24
CA SER A 98 12.67 -8.38 -7.13
C SER A 98 11.41 -7.59 -7.44
N ILE A 99 11.53 -6.48 -8.17
CA ILE A 99 10.38 -5.69 -8.59
C ILE A 99 9.53 -6.51 -9.57
N VAL A 100 10.17 -7.16 -10.51
CA VAL A 100 9.46 -7.99 -11.50
C VAL A 100 8.71 -9.12 -10.80
N LYS A 101 9.35 -9.76 -9.84
CA LYS A 101 8.72 -10.87 -9.14
C LYS A 101 7.54 -10.42 -8.31
N LYS A 102 7.64 -9.26 -7.70
CA LYS A 102 6.60 -8.77 -6.80
C LYS A 102 5.44 -8.14 -7.57
N PHE A 103 5.73 -7.38 -8.61
CA PHE A 103 4.73 -6.61 -9.32
C PHE A 103 4.56 -7.01 -10.77
N GLY A 104 5.38 -7.94 -11.25
CA GLY A 104 5.24 -8.40 -12.62
C GLY A 104 3.94 -9.12 -12.81
N ARG A 105 3.39 -8.99 -14.00
CA ARG A 105 2.11 -9.58 -14.29
C ARG A 105 2.21 -11.10 -14.31
N SER A 106 1.37 -11.72 -13.50
CA SER A 106 1.28 -13.16 -13.47
C SER A 106 0.07 -13.61 -14.28
N LYS A 107 0.30 -14.45 -15.22
CA LYS A 107 -0.82 -14.94 -16.01
C LYS A 107 -1.38 -16.21 -15.45
N LYS A 108 -0.80 -16.68 -14.53
CA LYS A 108 -1.29 -17.89 -14.01
C LYS A 108 -1.46 -17.83 -12.61
N GLU A 109 -1.52 -17.32 -13.16
CA GLU A 109 -1.71 -17.23 -12.11
C GLU A 109 -2.18 -17.56 -11.43
N ASP A 110 -2.26 -17.61 -12.14
CA ASP A 110 -2.64 -17.88 -11.57
C ASP A 110 -2.47 -18.68 -11.02
N GLY A 111 -2.09 -18.94 -11.39
CA GLY A 111 -1.92 -19.66 -10.91
C GLY A 111 -1.17 -20.24 -10.41
N CYS A 112 -0.99 -20.31 -10.54
CA CYS A 112 -0.41 -20.85 -10.05
C CYS A 112 0.34 -21.10 -9.65
N LEU A 113 0.44 -21.06 -9.87
CA LEU A 113 1.06 -21.39 -9.61
C LEU A 113 1.76 -21.45 -9.20
N GLN A 114 1.92 -21.43 -9.32
CA GLN A 114 2.41 -21.57 -9.05
C GLN A 114 3.08 -21.68 -8.59
N SER A 115 3.15 -21.86 -8.76
CA SER A 115 3.58 -22.03 -8.40
C SER A 115 4.41 -22.15 -8.07
N SER A 116 4.55 -22.30 -8.14
CA SER A 116 5.09 -22.46 -7.90
C SER A 116 5.89 -22.57 -7.81
N ARG A 117 6.07 -22.75 -7.92
CA ARG A 117 6.69 -22.88 -7.98
C ARG A 117 7.19 -22.94 -7.69
#